data_db0425b2dfc374bbb5a7236eb5617a92
#
_entry.id   db0425b2dfc374bbb5a7236eb5617a92
#
_cell.length_a   1.000
_cell.length_b   1.000
_cell.length_c   1.000
_cell.angle_alpha   90.00
_cell.angle_beta   90.00
_cell.angle_gamma   90.00
#
_symmetry.space_group_name_H-M   'P 1'
#
loop_
_entity.id
_entity.type
_entity.pdbx_description
1 polymer ?
#
loop_
_entity_poly.entity_id
_entity_poly.type
_entity_poly.pdbx_seq_one_letter_code
_entity_poly.pdbx_strand_id
1 'polypeptide(L)'
;MEIEYENEYVHQVYDKIATHFSDTRYKPWPVVEKFLKSLPLGSVGVDIGCGNGKYQKVNPNVYMIGSDRCVKLVKIASNLGPMVISDGLHVPHPSNRFDFALSIAVIHHFSNENRRLQAVQEVLRPLVKGGKALFFVWALEQKNSRRGFSEDGPQDVYVPWILKRQYEYPNAKPEELKGHDPAENIAYQRYYHLFRKGELNELVETAGGSILEHGYDRDNWWVIAEKN
;
A
#
# COMPACT_ATOMS: atom_id res chain seq x y z
N MET A 1 1.54 -16.88 -15.06
CA MET A 1 0.86 -15.73 -15.72
C MET A 1 0.58 -14.60 -14.70
N GLU A 2 -0.22 -14.79 -13.66
CA GLU A 2 -0.58 -13.72 -12.71
C GLU A 2 0.60 -13.18 -11.89
N ILE A 3 1.48 -14.06 -11.42
CA ILE A 3 2.69 -13.67 -10.68
C ILE A 3 3.66 -12.88 -11.57
N GLU A 4 3.81 -13.25 -12.83
CA GLU A 4 4.64 -12.53 -13.81
C GLU A 4 4.05 -11.16 -14.12
N TYR A 5 2.71 -11.07 -14.24
CA TYR A 5 1.99 -9.83 -14.47
C TYR A 5 2.18 -8.82 -13.33
N GLU A 6 1.98 -9.24 -12.08
CA GLU A 6 2.23 -8.38 -10.91
C GLU A 6 3.71 -8.05 -10.76
N ASN A 7 4.60 -8.98 -11.13
CA ASN A 7 6.04 -8.70 -11.13
C ASN A 7 6.39 -7.57 -12.10
N GLU A 8 5.85 -7.61 -13.32
CA GLU A 8 6.11 -6.60 -14.36
C GLU A 8 5.48 -5.24 -14.03
N TYR A 9 4.20 -5.22 -13.68
CA TYR A 9 3.43 -3.98 -13.55
C TYR A 9 3.28 -3.44 -12.12
N VAL A 10 3.80 -4.15 -11.12
CA VAL A 10 3.83 -3.69 -9.73
C VAL A 10 5.26 -3.71 -9.19
N HIS A 11 5.85 -4.90 -9.01
CA HIS A 11 7.07 -5.03 -8.23
C HIS A 11 8.28 -4.35 -8.88
N GLN A 12 8.52 -4.63 -10.17
CA GLN A 12 9.63 -4.00 -10.91
C GLN A 12 9.44 -2.48 -11.04
N VAL A 13 8.18 -2.02 -11.15
CA VAL A 13 7.91 -0.58 -11.24
C VAL A 13 8.23 0.10 -9.92
N TYR A 14 7.74 -0.41 -8.77
CA TYR A 14 8.06 0.17 -7.47
C TYR A 14 9.55 0.16 -7.16
N ASP A 15 10.28 -0.88 -7.60
CA ASP A 15 11.74 -0.91 -7.45
C ASP A 15 12.44 0.22 -8.24
N LYS A 16 11.95 0.56 -9.42
CA LYS A 16 12.48 1.67 -10.23
C LYS A 16 12.13 3.05 -9.67
N ILE A 17 10.90 3.23 -9.19
CA ILE A 17 10.40 4.54 -8.76
C ILE A 17 10.60 4.84 -7.27
N ALA A 18 11.15 3.92 -6.48
CA ALA A 18 11.16 3.94 -5.00
C ALA A 18 11.61 5.29 -4.40
N THR A 19 12.70 5.88 -4.87
CA THR A 19 13.22 7.16 -4.37
C THR A 19 12.24 8.29 -4.65
N HIS A 20 11.82 8.46 -5.90
CA HIS A 20 10.87 9.50 -6.28
C HIS A 20 9.49 9.31 -5.64
N PHE A 21 9.07 8.05 -5.45
CA PHE A 21 7.86 7.72 -4.71
C PHE A 21 7.96 8.20 -3.25
N SER A 22 9.08 7.92 -2.58
CA SER A 22 9.32 8.35 -1.21
C SER A 22 9.28 9.87 -1.07
N ASP A 23 9.96 10.59 -1.95
CA ASP A 23 10.06 12.05 -1.93
C ASP A 23 8.70 12.74 -2.12
N THR A 24 7.80 12.10 -2.87
CA THR A 24 6.48 12.66 -3.20
C THR A 24 5.33 12.16 -2.33
N ARG A 25 5.53 11.15 -1.47
CA ARG A 25 4.47 10.46 -0.70
C ARG A 25 4.76 10.41 0.81
N TYR A 26 5.22 11.52 1.40
CA TYR A 26 5.65 11.58 2.80
C TYR A 26 4.54 11.96 3.80
N LYS A 27 3.45 12.61 3.36
CA LYS A 27 2.39 13.05 4.27
C LYS A 27 1.46 11.90 4.66
N PRO A 28 1.22 11.65 5.97
CA PRO A 28 0.19 10.73 6.42
C PRO A 28 -1.21 11.15 5.96
N TRP A 29 -2.08 10.18 5.71
CA TRP A 29 -3.47 10.42 5.40
C TRP A 29 -4.29 10.63 6.68
N PRO A 30 -5.25 11.58 6.71
CA PRO A 30 -5.95 11.95 7.95
C PRO A 30 -6.67 10.81 8.65
N VAL A 31 -7.33 9.92 7.91
CA VAL A 31 -8.03 8.75 8.48
C VAL A 31 -7.04 7.78 9.11
N VAL A 32 -5.90 7.52 8.46
CA VAL A 32 -4.84 6.64 9.00
C VAL A 32 -4.22 7.26 10.25
N GLU A 33 -3.97 8.56 10.23
CA GLU A 33 -3.45 9.29 11.38
C GLU A 33 -4.42 9.24 12.56
N LYS A 34 -5.74 9.46 12.30
CA LYS A 34 -6.79 9.34 13.32
C LYS A 34 -6.85 7.95 13.92
N PHE A 35 -6.82 6.90 13.08
CA PHE A 35 -6.80 5.51 13.53
C PHE A 35 -5.59 5.22 14.43
N LEU A 36 -4.38 5.55 13.96
CA LEU A 36 -3.17 5.30 14.74
C LEU A 36 -3.18 6.03 16.08
N LYS A 37 -3.63 7.30 16.12
CA LYS A 37 -3.72 8.08 17.35
C LYS A 37 -4.80 7.60 18.32
N SER A 38 -5.80 6.84 17.86
CA SER A 38 -6.85 6.26 18.71
C SER A 38 -6.44 4.95 19.40
N LEU A 39 -5.31 4.38 19.01
CA LEU A 39 -4.84 3.11 19.58
C LEU A 39 -4.38 3.28 21.03
N PRO A 40 -4.62 2.31 21.91
CA PRO A 40 -4.14 2.32 23.29
C PRO A 40 -2.61 2.42 23.39
N LEU A 41 -2.14 3.03 24.47
CA LEU A 41 -0.72 3.07 24.80
C LEU A 41 -0.13 1.66 24.88
N GLY A 42 1.00 1.45 24.22
CA GLY A 42 1.71 0.18 24.20
C GLY A 42 1.19 -0.84 23.18
N SER A 43 0.18 -0.49 22.37
CA SER A 43 -0.29 -1.37 21.29
C SER A 43 0.86 -1.74 20.35
N VAL A 44 0.89 -2.99 19.93
CA VAL A 44 1.88 -3.53 18.99
C VAL A 44 1.20 -3.91 17.70
N GLY A 45 1.72 -3.46 16.56
CA GLY A 45 1.09 -3.70 15.27
C GLY A 45 2.04 -3.87 14.10
N VAL A 46 1.43 -4.06 12.93
CA VAL A 46 2.12 -4.25 11.66
C VAL A 46 1.58 -3.31 10.59
N ASP A 47 2.46 -2.83 9.71
CA ASP A 47 2.11 -2.09 8.49
C ASP A 47 2.54 -2.92 7.27
N ILE A 48 1.58 -3.57 6.61
CA ILE A 48 1.80 -4.51 5.51
C ILE A 48 1.70 -3.75 4.19
N GLY A 49 2.82 -3.68 3.46
CA GLY A 49 2.99 -2.77 2.34
C GLY A 49 3.33 -1.35 2.80
N CYS A 50 4.23 -1.22 3.77
CA CYS A 50 4.54 0.05 4.45
C CYS A 50 5.19 1.11 3.54
N GLY A 51 5.65 0.73 2.35
CA GLY A 51 6.34 1.62 1.44
C GLY A 51 7.56 2.29 2.09
N ASN A 52 7.58 3.62 2.07
CA ASN A 52 8.63 4.42 2.67
C ASN A 52 8.52 4.61 4.20
N GLY A 53 7.59 3.92 4.85
CA GLY A 53 7.43 3.96 6.31
C GLY A 53 6.80 5.23 6.88
N LYS A 54 6.09 6.02 6.08
CA LYS A 54 5.53 7.33 6.49
C LYS A 54 4.61 7.30 7.72
N TYR A 55 4.08 6.13 8.08
CA TYR A 55 3.19 5.96 9.23
C TYR A 55 3.92 5.58 10.53
N GLN A 56 5.19 5.18 10.45
CA GLN A 56 5.96 4.64 11.58
C GLN A 56 6.04 5.57 12.80
N LYS A 57 6.10 6.88 12.58
CA LYS A 57 6.25 7.88 13.65
C LYS A 57 4.99 8.69 13.94
N VAL A 58 3.83 8.29 13.41
CA VAL A 58 2.57 9.03 13.58
C VAL A 58 2.07 8.96 15.01
N ASN A 59 2.20 7.82 15.68
CA ASN A 59 1.89 7.66 17.09
C ASN A 59 3.11 7.09 17.85
N PRO A 60 3.80 7.89 18.66
CA PRO A 60 4.96 7.44 19.42
C PRO A 60 4.61 6.47 20.57
N ASN A 61 3.34 6.32 20.90
CA ASN A 61 2.84 5.48 21.99
C ASN A 61 2.57 4.03 21.57
N VAL A 62 2.78 3.69 20.29
CA VAL A 62 2.61 2.32 19.77
C VAL A 62 3.90 1.81 19.18
N TYR A 63 4.05 0.49 19.13
CA TYR A 63 5.17 -0.15 18.44
C TYR A 63 4.67 -0.79 17.13
N MET A 64 5.26 -0.43 16.00
CA MET A 64 4.82 -0.92 14.70
C MET A 64 5.99 -1.48 13.89
N ILE A 65 5.81 -2.66 13.33
CA ILE A 65 6.75 -3.29 12.40
C ILE A 65 6.23 -3.09 10.99
N GLY A 66 7.00 -2.43 10.12
CA GLY A 66 6.67 -2.28 8.72
C GLY A 66 7.17 -3.47 7.90
N SER A 67 6.43 -3.82 6.85
CA SER A 67 6.88 -4.79 5.86
C SER A 67 6.53 -4.34 4.45
N ASP A 68 7.44 -4.56 3.51
CA ASP A 68 7.22 -4.28 2.09
C ASP A 68 8.04 -5.25 1.24
N ARG A 69 7.58 -5.52 0.03
CA ARG A 69 8.32 -6.37 -0.90
C ARG A 69 9.47 -5.62 -1.59
N CYS A 70 9.32 -4.32 -1.80
CA CYS A 70 10.34 -3.48 -2.43
C CYS A 70 11.50 -3.20 -1.47
N VAL A 71 12.64 -3.83 -1.73
CA VAL A 71 13.86 -3.70 -0.91
C VAL A 71 14.32 -2.24 -0.78
N LYS A 72 14.18 -1.45 -1.83
CA LYS A 72 14.59 -0.02 -1.81
C LYS A 72 13.69 0.79 -0.88
N LEU A 73 12.38 0.55 -0.89
CA LEU A 73 11.45 1.20 0.04
C LEU A 73 11.72 0.79 1.49
N VAL A 74 11.94 -0.50 1.74
CA VAL A 74 12.31 -1.02 3.07
C VAL A 74 13.59 -0.35 3.58
N LYS A 75 14.63 -0.18 2.74
CA LYS A 75 15.86 0.53 3.11
C LYS A 75 15.60 1.99 3.50
N ILE A 76 14.70 2.68 2.80
CA ILE A 76 14.31 4.05 3.17
C ILE A 76 13.56 4.05 4.51
N ALA A 77 12.58 3.16 4.65
CA ALA A 77 11.72 3.04 5.83
C ALA A 77 12.50 2.62 7.09
N SER A 78 13.58 1.85 6.96
CA SER A 78 14.39 1.36 8.09
C SER A 78 15.03 2.46 8.95
N ASN A 79 15.14 3.69 8.42
CA ASN A 79 15.54 4.86 9.19
C ASN A 79 14.43 5.36 10.15
N LEU A 80 13.21 4.86 10.02
CA LEU A 80 12.04 5.30 10.79
C LEU A 80 11.60 4.29 11.85
N GLY A 81 11.91 3.00 11.68
CA GLY A 81 11.54 1.94 12.60
C GLY A 81 11.93 0.54 12.11
N PRO A 82 11.48 -0.52 12.80
CA PRO A 82 11.76 -1.91 12.42
C PRO A 82 11.02 -2.27 11.13
N MET A 83 11.75 -2.92 10.20
CA MET A 83 11.24 -3.28 8.89
C MET A 83 11.60 -4.71 8.53
N VAL A 84 10.70 -5.35 7.74
CA VAL A 84 10.90 -6.70 7.19
C VAL A 84 10.65 -6.67 5.69
N ILE A 85 11.47 -7.36 4.90
CA ILE A 85 11.20 -7.58 3.48
C ILE A 85 10.27 -8.79 3.39
N SER A 86 9.04 -8.60 2.90
CA SER A 86 8.08 -9.70 2.76
C SER A 86 7.05 -9.46 1.66
N ASP A 87 6.52 -10.55 1.15
CA ASP A 87 5.35 -10.54 0.28
C ASP A 87 4.09 -10.35 1.12
N GLY A 88 3.17 -9.47 0.69
CA GLY A 88 1.89 -9.23 1.36
C GLY A 88 0.94 -10.43 1.36
N LEU A 89 1.21 -11.46 0.54
CA LEU A 89 0.47 -12.72 0.52
C LEU A 89 1.07 -13.78 1.45
N HIS A 90 2.25 -13.54 2.03
CA HIS A 90 2.96 -14.47 2.91
C HIS A 90 3.75 -13.68 3.95
N VAL A 91 3.05 -12.96 4.83
CA VAL A 91 3.70 -12.16 5.88
C VAL A 91 4.36 -13.04 6.94
N PRO A 92 5.63 -12.78 7.31
CA PRO A 92 6.40 -13.64 8.21
C PRO A 92 6.05 -13.45 9.69
N HIS A 93 4.90 -12.84 9.98
CA HIS A 93 4.45 -12.60 11.33
C HIS A 93 3.61 -13.78 11.87
N PRO A 94 3.79 -14.18 13.13
CA PRO A 94 2.97 -15.24 13.73
C PRO A 94 1.51 -14.79 13.87
N SER A 95 0.59 -15.77 13.83
CA SER A 95 -0.84 -15.52 14.04
C SER A 95 -1.13 -15.09 15.49
N ASN A 96 -2.15 -14.25 15.68
CA ASN A 96 -2.69 -13.87 17.00
C ASN A 96 -1.64 -13.22 17.93
N ARG A 97 -0.91 -12.23 17.46
CA ARG A 97 0.15 -11.55 18.22
C ARG A 97 0.04 -10.02 18.25
N PHE A 98 -0.69 -9.43 17.34
CA PHE A 98 -0.70 -7.99 17.14
C PHE A 98 -2.07 -7.38 17.46
N ASP A 99 -2.06 -6.19 18.04
CA ASP A 99 -3.27 -5.45 18.41
C ASP A 99 -3.87 -4.72 17.22
N PHE A 100 -3.02 -4.32 16.25
CA PHE A 100 -3.49 -3.63 15.06
C PHE A 100 -2.67 -3.98 13.81
N ALA A 101 -3.28 -3.75 12.65
CA ALA A 101 -2.63 -3.85 11.36
C ALA A 101 -3.05 -2.73 10.42
N LEU A 102 -2.14 -2.34 9.53
CA LEU A 102 -2.40 -1.44 8.40
C LEU A 102 -2.18 -2.17 7.09
N SER A 103 -2.99 -1.83 6.08
CA SER A 103 -2.76 -2.14 4.68
C SER A 103 -3.27 -0.96 3.83
N ILE A 104 -2.36 -0.04 3.54
CA ILE A 104 -2.71 1.26 2.97
C ILE A 104 -2.22 1.37 1.54
N ALA A 105 -3.15 1.32 0.57
CA ALA A 105 -2.87 1.37 -0.86
C ALA A 105 -2.01 0.20 -1.36
N VAL A 106 -2.35 -1.02 -0.94
CA VAL A 106 -1.63 -2.28 -1.26
C VAL A 106 -2.53 -3.26 -2.01
N ILE A 107 -3.72 -3.60 -1.45
CA ILE A 107 -4.57 -4.70 -1.93
C ILE A 107 -5.00 -4.52 -3.39
N HIS A 108 -5.16 -3.29 -3.84
CA HIS A 108 -5.49 -2.96 -5.23
C HIS A 108 -4.39 -3.29 -6.26
N HIS A 109 -3.23 -3.74 -5.83
CA HIS A 109 -2.17 -4.21 -6.72
C HIS A 109 -2.22 -5.71 -7.03
N PHE A 110 -3.06 -6.47 -6.34
CA PHE A 110 -3.25 -7.89 -6.63
C PHE A 110 -4.24 -8.10 -7.77
N SER A 111 -3.83 -8.87 -8.77
CA SER A 111 -4.44 -8.94 -10.09
C SER A 111 -5.76 -9.71 -10.17
N ASN A 112 -6.09 -10.51 -9.15
CA ASN A 112 -7.34 -11.23 -9.10
C ASN A 112 -7.95 -11.28 -7.69
N GLU A 113 -9.23 -11.63 -7.62
CA GLU A 113 -10.02 -11.64 -6.40
C GLU A 113 -9.45 -12.59 -5.33
N ASN A 114 -9.03 -13.80 -5.71
CA ASN A 114 -8.46 -14.76 -4.75
C ASN A 114 -7.18 -14.22 -4.10
N ARG A 115 -6.35 -13.52 -4.85
CA ARG A 115 -5.12 -12.91 -4.33
C ARG A 115 -5.44 -11.70 -3.45
N ARG A 116 -6.45 -10.90 -3.80
CA ARG A 116 -6.94 -9.82 -2.95
C ARG A 116 -7.52 -10.36 -1.63
N LEU A 117 -8.30 -11.44 -1.71
CA LEU A 117 -8.83 -12.13 -0.52
C LEU A 117 -7.69 -12.67 0.36
N GLN A 118 -6.71 -13.35 -0.22
CA GLN A 118 -5.54 -13.85 0.51
C GLN A 118 -4.77 -12.70 1.18
N ALA A 119 -4.59 -11.57 0.50
CA ALA A 119 -3.93 -10.41 1.08
C ALA A 119 -4.67 -9.87 2.31
N VAL A 120 -6.00 -9.76 2.26
CA VAL A 120 -6.81 -9.35 3.43
C VAL A 120 -6.71 -10.38 4.56
N GLN A 121 -6.76 -11.68 4.25
CA GLN A 121 -6.57 -12.74 5.24
C GLN A 121 -5.20 -12.65 5.91
N GLU A 122 -4.14 -12.36 5.15
CA GLU A 122 -2.78 -12.19 5.68
C GLU A 122 -2.62 -10.92 6.53
N VAL A 123 -3.44 -9.90 6.34
CA VAL A 123 -3.51 -8.74 7.24
C VAL A 123 -4.24 -9.08 8.55
N LEU A 124 -5.32 -9.85 8.48
CA LEU A 124 -6.12 -10.24 9.66
C LEU A 124 -5.45 -11.36 10.47
N ARG A 125 -4.73 -12.27 9.84
CA ARG A 125 -4.14 -13.45 10.47
C ARG A 125 -3.25 -13.13 11.68
N PRO A 126 -2.32 -12.16 11.61
CA PRO A 126 -1.44 -11.82 12.72
C PRO A 126 -2.16 -11.14 13.90
N LEU A 127 -3.33 -10.57 13.70
CA LEU A 127 -4.08 -9.90 14.78
C LEU A 127 -4.55 -10.89 15.85
N VAL A 128 -4.57 -10.45 17.09
CA VAL A 128 -5.31 -11.11 18.17
C VAL A 128 -6.81 -11.01 17.91
N LYS A 129 -7.63 -11.85 18.56
CA LYS A 129 -9.09 -11.67 18.54
C LYS A 129 -9.45 -10.28 19.09
N GLY A 130 -10.30 -9.53 18.38
CA GLY A 130 -10.62 -8.14 18.70
C GLY A 130 -9.56 -7.13 18.25
N GLY A 131 -8.45 -7.58 17.68
CA GLY A 131 -7.44 -6.71 17.07
C GLY A 131 -7.97 -6.03 15.81
N LYS A 132 -7.56 -4.78 15.57
CA LYS A 132 -8.14 -3.91 14.53
C LYS A 132 -7.23 -3.79 13.32
N ALA A 133 -7.82 -3.87 12.13
CA ALA A 133 -7.14 -3.58 10.87
C ALA A 133 -7.74 -2.34 10.19
N LEU A 134 -6.88 -1.53 9.57
CA LEU A 134 -7.30 -0.45 8.67
C LEU A 134 -6.82 -0.77 7.25
N PHE A 135 -7.78 -0.80 6.34
CA PHE A 135 -7.57 -1.02 4.91
C PHE A 135 -7.87 0.26 4.12
N PHE A 136 -7.04 0.56 3.11
CA PHE A 136 -7.29 1.61 2.13
C PHE A 136 -7.01 1.09 0.72
N VAL A 137 -7.95 1.32 -0.21
CA VAL A 137 -7.83 0.96 -1.62
C VAL A 137 -8.29 2.11 -2.51
N TRP A 138 -7.79 2.18 -3.73
CA TRP A 138 -8.29 3.16 -4.69
C TRP A 138 -9.70 2.83 -5.12
N ALA A 139 -10.55 3.86 -5.13
CA ALA A 139 -11.93 3.78 -5.58
C ALA A 139 -12.02 3.89 -7.10
N LEU A 140 -13.02 3.21 -7.69
CA LEU A 140 -13.41 3.42 -9.09
C LEU A 140 -14.16 4.76 -9.24
N GLU A 141 -14.99 5.10 -8.27
CA GLU A 141 -15.79 6.33 -8.24
C GLU A 141 -14.94 7.53 -7.82
N GLN A 142 -14.21 8.12 -8.76
CA GLN A 142 -13.31 9.26 -8.49
C GLN A 142 -13.93 10.57 -9.00
N LYS A 143 -14.83 11.16 -8.20
CA LYS A 143 -15.68 12.31 -8.60
C LYS A 143 -14.90 13.58 -8.97
N ASN A 144 -13.71 13.79 -8.40
CA ASN A 144 -12.89 14.99 -8.59
C ASN A 144 -11.50 14.67 -9.13
N SER A 145 -11.29 13.46 -9.61
CA SER A 145 -10.00 13.03 -10.12
C SER A 145 -9.71 13.56 -11.52
N ARG A 146 -8.51 14.07 -11.70
CA ARG A 146 -8.00 14.43 -13.06
C ARG A 146 -7.72 13.19 -13.93
N ARG A 147 -7.84 11.98 -13.38
CA ARG A 147 -7.55 10.71 -14.08
C ARG A 147 -8.72 10.20 -14.91
N GLY A 148 -9.94 10.72 -14.68
CA GLY A 148 -11.11 10.38 -15.47
C GLY A 148 -11.71 9.00 -15.20
N PHE A 149 -11.42 8.37 -14.06
CA PHE A 149 -12.08 7.12 -13.67
C PHE A 149 -13.52 7.41 -13.23
N SER A 150 -14.45 6.55 -13.66
CA SER A 150 -15.88 6.66 -13.38
C SER A 150 -16.50 5.31 -13.07
N GLU A 151 -17.69 5.33 -12.47
CA GLU A 151 -18.45 4.13 -12.07
C GLU A 151 -18.68 3.13 -13.23
N ASP A 152 -18.78 3.63 -14.47
CA ASP A 152 -18.98 2.81 -15.68
C ASP A 152 -17.67 2.32 -16.31
N GLY A 153 -16.52 2.72 -15.75
CA GLY A 153 -15.21 2.37 -16.30
C GLY A 153 -14.74 0.96 -15.90
N PRO A 154 -13.65 0.50 -16.51
CA PRO A 154 -13.02 -0.76 -16.11
C PRO A 154 -12.38 -0.62 -14.71
N GLN A 155 -12.49 -1.69 -13.90
CA GLN A 155 -11.84 -1.74 -12.60
C GLN A 155 -10.33 -2.00 -12.71
N ASP A 156 -9.92 -2.82 -13.68
CA ASP A 156 -8.52 -3.15 -13.91
C ASP A 156 -7.89 -2.15 -14.87
N VAL A 157 -6.97 -1.35 -14.37
CA VAL A 157 -6.40 -0.21 -15.10
C VAL A 157 -4.89 -0.11 -14.92
N TYR A 158 -4.26 0.57 -15.87
CA TYR A 158 -2.88 1.00 -15.75
C TYR A 158 -2.81 2.47 -15.37
N VAL A 159 -2.08 2.75 -14.30
CA VAL A 159 -1.87 4.13 -13.82
C VAL A 159 -0.42 4.54 -14.09
N PRO A 160 -0.19 5.51 -14.96
CA PRO A 160 1.16 5.93 -15.28
C PRO A 160 1.83 6.61 -14.10
N TRP A 161 3.11 6.31 -13.91
CA TRP A 161 4.03 7.06 -13.06
C TRP A 161 5.06 7.73 -13.94
N ILE A 162 5.05 9.05 -13.92
CA ILE A 162 6.00 9.84 -14.71
C ILE A 162 7.23 10.09 -13.87
N LEU A 163 8.36 9.57 -14.33
CA LEU A 163 9.66 9.71 -13.70
C LEU A 163 10.60 10.44 -14.65
N LYS A 164 11.29 11.47 -14.16
CA LYS A 164 12.39 12.07 -14.92
C LYS A 164 13.56 11.09 -14.96
N ARG A 165 14.22 10.97 -16.10
CA ARG A 165 15.32 10.02 -16.34
C ARG A 165 16.46 10.15 -15.32
N GLN A 166 16.75 11.35 -14.83
CA GLN A 166 17.74 11.58 -13.79
C GLN A 166 17.49 10.80 -12.47
N TYR A 167 16.24 10.45 -12.18
CA TYR A 167 15.89 9.64 -10.99
C TYR A 167 16.04 8.14 -11.22
N GLU A 168 16.03 7.68 -12.46
CA GLU A 168 16.27 6.27 -12.80
C GLU A 168 17.74 5.90 -12.62
N TYR A 169 18.64 6.86 -12.92
CA TYR A 169 20.09 6.66 -12.86
C TYR A 169 20.76 7.74 -11.98
N PRO A 170 20.48 7.77 -10.65
CA PRO A 170 20.92 8.86 -9.77
C PRO A 170 22.46 8.98 -9.64
N ASN A 171 23.18 7.91 -9.98
CA ASN A 171 24.66 7.87 -9.92
C ASN A 171 25.30 7.81 -11.31
N ALA A 172 24.53 7.92 -12.40
CA ALA A 172 25.09 7.89 -13.73
C ALA A 172 25.94 9.16 -13.99
N LYS A 173 27.13 8.95 -14.50
CA LYS A 173 27.96 10.07 -14.95
C LYS A 173 27.36 10.69 -16.22
N PRO A 174 27.55 12.01 -16.45
CA PRO A 174 27.04 12.68 -17.66
C PRO A 174 27.43 11.98 -18.96
N GLU A 175 28.54 11.25 -18.95
CA GLU A 175 29.06 10.50 -20.08
C GLU A 175 28.23 9.23 -20.39
N GLU A 176 27.62 8.62 -19.38
CA GLU A 176 26.76 7.43 -19.48
C GLU A 176 25.35 7.78 -19.96
N LEU A 177 24.97 9.06 -19.82
CA LEU A 177 23.71 9.61 -20.30
C LEU A 177 23.81 10.23 -21.72
N LYS A 178 24.97 10.07 -22.40
CA LYS A 178 25.18 10.56 -23.76
C LYS A 178 24.10 10.06 -24.73
N GLY A 179 23.42 11.01 -25.37
CA GLY A 179 22.34 10.70 -26.30
C GLY A 179 20.95 10.67 -25.69
N HIS A 180 20.81 10.90 -24.37
CA HIS A 180 19.53 11.01 -23.68
C HIS A 180 19.39 12.36 -22.98
N ASP A 181 18.23 13.00 -23.11
CA ASP A 181 17.92 14.22 -22.34
C ASP A 181 17.66 13.81 -20.87
N PRO A 182 18.46 14.31 -19.90
CA PRO A 182 18.20 14.06 -18.48
C PRO A 182 16.82 14.53 -18.00
N ALA A 183 16.19 15.47 -18.70
CA ALA A 183 14.84 15.97 -18.42
C ALA A 183 13.75 15.12 -19.07
N GLU A 184 14.11 14.12 -19.90
CA GLU A 184 13.14 13.23 -20.53
C GLU A 184 12.32 12.47 -19.47
N ASN A 185 11.02 12.41 -19.69
CA ASN A 185 10.10 11.70 -18.82
C ASN A 185 9.94 10.24 -19.27
N ILE A 186 10.07 9.34 -18.31
CA ILE A 186 9.82 7.91 -18.50
C ILE A 186 8.49 7.58 -17.83
N ALA A 187 7.57 6.97 -18.56
CA ALA A 187 6.28 6.55 -18.03
C ALA A 187 6.31 5.05 -17.67
N TYR A 188 6.21 4.74 -16.38
CA TYR A 188 6.03 3.38 -15.89
C TYR A 188 4.56 3.11 -15.64
N GLN A 189 4.00 2.05 -16.22
CA GLN A 189 2.61 1.66 -16.00
C GLN A 189 2.50 0.79 -14.75
N ARG A 190 1.61 1.20 -13.82
CA ARG A 190 1.32 0.42 -12.61
C ARG A 190 -0.08 -0.14 -12.70
N TYR A 191 -0.21 -1.45 -12.49
CA TYR A 191 -1.50 -2.09 -12.40
C TYR A 191 -2.24 -1.72 -11.13
N TYR A 192 -3.54 -1.43 -11.27
CA TYR A 192 -4.49 -1.19 -10.19
C TYR A 192 -5.82 -1.88 -10.48
N HIS A 193 -6.37 -2.53 -9.48
CA HIS A 193 -7.78 -2.86 -9.42
C HIS A 193 -8.50 -1.74 -8.66
N LEU A 194 -9.39 -1.00 -9.32
CA LEU A 194 -10.17 0.07 -8.72
C LEU A 194 -11.42 -0.51 -8.07
N PHE A 195 -11.54 -0.35 -6.77
CA PHE A 195 -12.63 -0.93 -5.99
C PHE A 195 -13.92 -0.14 -6.15
N ARG A 196 -15.03 -0.84 -6.38
CA ARG A 196 -16.37 -0.27 -6.34
C ARG A 196 -16.83 -0.07 -4.89
N LYS A 197 -17.82 0.80 -4.72
CA LYS A 197 -18.48 0.99 -3.43
C LYS A 197 -19.00 -0.35 -2.86
N GLY A 198 -18.57 -0.67 -1.64
CA GLY A 198 -18.95 -1.91 -0.95
C GLY A 198 -18.04 -3.11 -1.20
N GLU A 199 -17.31 -3.17 -2.29
CA GLU A 199 -16.46 -4.31 -2.66
C GLU A 199 -15.37 -4.60 -1.60
N LEU A 200 -14.73 -3.56 -1.05
CA LEU A 200 -13.76 -3.74 0.04
C LEU A 200 -14.43 -4.30 1.30
N ASN A 201 -15.67 -3.89 1.58
CA ASN A 201 -16.43 -4.39 2.73
C ASN A 201 -16.67 -5.90 2.61
N GLU A 202 -17.21 -6.33 1.47
CA GLU A 202 -17.50 -7.74 1.16
C GLU A 202 -16.23 -8.59 1.23
N LEU A 203 -15.11 -8.07 0.72
CA LEU A 203 -13.82 -8.75 0.74
C LEU A 203 -13.31 -8.94 2.18
N VAL A 204 -13.42 -7.92 3.03
CA VAL A 204 -13.00 -7.97 4.44
C VAL A 204 -13.88 -8.93 5.25
N GLU A 205 -15.20 -8.92 5.04
CA GLU A 205 -16.13 -9.85 5.70
C GLU A 205 -15.87 -11.31 5.26
N THR A 206 -15.67 -11.53 3.95
CA THR A 206 -15.30 -12.85 3.41
C THR A 206 -13.98 -13.36 3.99
N ALA A 207 -13.03 -12.47 4.28
CA ALA A 207 -11.76 -12.81 4.90
C ALA A 207 -11.87 -13.12 6.41
N GLY A 208 -13.03 -12.91 7.05
CA GLY A 208 -13.27 -13.17 8.46
C GLY A 208 -13.11 -11.94 9.37
N GLY A 209 -13.16 -10.72 8.82
CA GLY A 209 -13.21 -9.48 9.60
C GLY A 209 -14.63 -9.01 9.86
N SER A 210 -14.88 -8.37 11.00
CA SER A 210 -16.12 -7.64 11.29
C SER A 210 -15.92 -6.15 11.10
N ILE A 211 -16.73 -5.50 10.25
CA ILE A 211 -16.59 -4.08 9.94
C ILE A 211 -17.04 -3.22 11.12
N LEU A 212 -16.17 -2.33 11.58
CA LEU A 212 -16.47 -1.35 12.62
C LEU A 212 -16.82 0.02 12.01
N GLU A 213 -16.03 0.48 11.07
CA GLU A 213 -16.21 1.76 10.37
C GLU A 213 -15.77 1.60 8.91
N HIS A 214 -16.40 2.32 8.02
CA HIS A 214 -15.97 2.40 6.62
C HIS A 214 -16.31 3.77 6.02
N GLY A 215 -15.67 4.13 4.92
CA GLY A 215 -15.95 5.40 4.27
C GLY A 215 -15.14 5.62 2.99
N TYR A 216 -15.26 6.84 2.50
CA TYR A 216 -14.58 7.32 1.31
C TYR A 216 -13.76 8.57 1.66
N ASP A 217 -12.48 8.60 1.26
CA ASP A 217 -11.62 9.76 1.42
C ASP A 217 -10.69 9.91 0.20
N ARG A 218 -10.78 11.03 -0.50
CA ARG A 218 -9.87 11.43 -1.57
C ARG A 218 -9.60 10.32 -2.59
N ASP A 219 -10.64 9.85 -3.26
CA ASP A 219 -10.59 8.80 -4.28
C ASP A 219 -10.17 7.42 -3.74
N ASN A 220 -10.43 7.14 -2.46
CA ASN A 220 -10.17 5.85 -1.83
C ASN A 220 -11.37 5.38 -1.00
N TRP A 221 -11.64 4.08 -1.03
CA TRP A 221 -12.45 3.39 -0.04
C TRP A 221 -11.57 2.94 1.11
N TRP A 222 -12.09 3.04 2.33
CA TRP A 222 -11.41 2.54 3.52
C TRP A 222 -12.36 1.79 4.46
N VAL A 223 -11.79 0.84 5.18
CA VAL A 223 -12.48 0.01 6.17
C VAL A 223 -11.61 -0.12 7.41
N ILE A 224 -12.20 0.09 8.58
CA ILE A 224 -11.68 -0.38 9.87
C ILE A 224 -12.47 -1.63 10.23
N ALA A 225 -11.77 -2.73 10.43
CA ALA A 225 -12.36 -4.01 10.79
C ALA A 225 -11.70 -4.58 12.04
N GLU A 226 -12.45 -5.41 12.76
CA GLU A 226 -11.99 -6.21 13.89
C GLU A 226 -11.84 -7.66 13.48
N LYS A 227 -10.82 -8.36 13.97
CA LYS A 227 -10.67 -9.81 13.79
C LYS A 227 -11.62 -10.57 14.70
N ASN A 228 -12.39 -11.49 14.14
CA ASN A 228 -13.31 -12.40 14.84
C ASN A 228 -12.61 -13.45 15.70
#